data_9ee8fcba6b35e28f126377d9db32d545
#
_entry.id   9ee8fcba6b35e28f126377d9db32d545
#
_cell.length_a   1.000
_cell.length_b   1.000
_cell.length_c   1.000
_cell.angle_alpha   90.00
_cell.angle_beta   90.00
_cell.angle_gamma   90.00
#
_symmetry.space_group_name_H-M   'P 1'
#
loop_
_entity.id
_entity.type
_entity.pdbx_description
1 polymer ?
#
loop_
_entity_poly.entity_id
_entity_poly.type
_entity_poly.pdbx_seq_one_letter_code
_entity_poly.pdbx_strand_id
1 'polypeptide(L)'
;MAGAALLPREAPAQQRDSLRAGAAARRDTTPGVDLPRPPISPRRAFLTSFLLPGYGQARLGRPTASAFFLTVEVASALMLGKTIHDVGVARRYLADSVPATYAVDATTGQVRRDSTGAAVVESWAPGQYTTDLLRARRLQREDWIAALFFNHVVAGAEAYVSAHLWDVPAAVSISADPRGGATVVASLRW
;
A
#
# COMPACT_ATOMS: atom_id res chain seq x y z
N MET A 1 -95.25 -22.08 20.59
CA MET A 1 -94.25 -20.99 20.78
C MET A 1 -92.92 -21.63 21.15
N ALA A 2 -92.03 -21.76 20.22
CA ALA A 2 -90.69 -22.35 20.40
C ALA A 2 -89.67 -21.29 20.57
N GLY A 3 -89.00 -21.26 21.77
CA GLY A 3 -87.89 -20.35 22.07
C GLY A 3 -86.58 -20.99 21.66
N ALA A 4 -85.91 -20.38 20.66
CA ALA A 4 -84.58 -20.80 20.27
C ALA A 4 -83.56 -20.13 21.15
N ALA A 5 -82.78 -20.90 21.94
CA ALA A 5 -81.66 -20.40 22.73
C ALA A 5 -80.45 -20.30 21.81
N LEU A 6 -79.88 -19.09 21.63
CA LEU A 6 -78.62 -18.83 20.98
C LEU A 6 -77.49 -19.05 21.99
N LEU A 7 -76.65 -20.11 21.72
CA LEU A 7 -75.40 -20.30 22.43
C LEU A 7 -74.31 -19.32 21.89
N PRO A 8 -73.48 -18.73 22.75
CA PRO A 8 -72.38 -17.91 22.31
C PRO A 8 -71.28 -18.79 21.69
N ARG A 9 -70.83 -18.34 20.54
CA ARG A 9 -69.75 -18.96 19.76
C ARG A 9 -68.42 -18.48 20.32
N GLU A 10 -67.85 -19.22 21.26
CA GLU A 10 -66.45 -19.01 21.67
C GLU A 10 -65.50 -19.68 20.69
N ALA A 11 -64.88 -18.89 19.86
CA ALA A 11 -63.56 -19.15 19.25
C ALA A 11 -63.19 -17.96 18.39
N PRO A 12 -62.08 -17.29 18.66
CA PRO A 12 -60.83 -17.63 18.01
C PRO A 12 -59.54 -17.31 18.79
N ALA A 13 -59.59 -17.22 20.12
CA ALA A 13 -58.40 -16.83 20.90
C ALA A 13 -57.29 -17.93 20.90
N GLN A 14 -57.70 -19.19 21.08
CA GLN A 14 -56.75 -20.30 21.13
C GLN A 14 -56.02 -20.56 19.81
N GLN A 15 -56.62 -20.26 18.66
CA GLN A 15 -56.02 -20.49 17.37
C GLN A 15 -54.94 -19.42 17.05
N ARG A 16 -55.06 -18.23 17.63
CA ARG A 16 -54.04 -17.16 17.52
C ARG A 16 -52.81 -17.45 18.38
N ASP A 17 -52.98 -18.04 19.53
CA ASP A 17 -51.84 -18.41 20.41
C ASP A 17 -51.06 -19.61 19.89
N SER A 18 -51.72 -20.58 19.27
CA SER A 18 -51.02 -21.69 18.62
C SER A 18 -50.24 -21.28 17.38
N LEU A 19 -50.74 -20.29 16.61
CA LEU A 19 -50.03 -19.73 15.47
C LEU A 19 -48.84 -18.86 15.91
N ARG A 20 -48.96 -18.15 17.05
CA ARG A 20 -47.85 -17.40 17.65
C ARG A 20 -46.79 -18.31 18.25
N ALA A 21 -47.19 -19.38 18.93
CA ALA A 21 -46.28 -20.39 19.47
C ALA A 21 -45.54 -21.15 18.34
N GLY A 22 -46.22 -21.44 17.23
CA GLY A 22 -45.61 -22.07 16.05
C GLY A 22 -44.65 -21.13 15.29
N ALA A 23 -44.90 -19.81 15.30
CA ALA A 23 -43.99 -18.82 14.72
C ALA A 23 -42.76 -18.52 15.61
N ALA A 24 -42.92 -18.61 16.93
CA ALA A 24 -41.81 -18.47 17.88
C ALA A 24 -40.88 -19.70 17.92
N ALA A 25 -41.42 -20.89 17.62
CA ALA A 25 -40.65 -22.14 17.57
C ALA A 25 -39.87 -22.35 16.25
N ARG A 26 -40.16 -21.57 15.23
CA ARG A 26 -39.33 -21.48 14.01
C ARG A 26 -38.21 -20.44 14.10
N ARG A 27 -37.61 -20.28 15.28
CA ARG A 27 -36.24 -19.72 15.29
C ARG A 27 -35.36 -20.78 14.67
N ASP A 28 -34.91 -20.47 13.47
CA ASP A 28 -33.94 -21.21 12.70
C ASP A 28 -32.88 -21.84 13.62
N THR A 29 -33.08 -23.12 13.94
CA THR A 29 -32.00 -23.99 14.38
C THR A 29 -31.34 -24.62 13.16
N THR A 30 -31.16 -23.86 12.10
CA THR A 30 -30.12 -24.20 11.13
C THR A 30 -28.84 -24.16 11.94
N PRO A 31 -28.10 -25.28 12.09
CA PRO A 31 -26.77 -25.22 12.71
C PRO A 31 -26.02 -24.16 11.93
N GLY A 32 -25.78 -23.00 12.58
CA GLY A 32 -24.98 -21.96 11.96
C GLY A 32 -23.68 -22.63 11.59
N VAL A 33 -23.38 -22.69 10.29
CA VAL A 33 -22.08 -23.09 9.83
C VAL A 33 -21.16 -22.10 10.50
N ASP A 34 -20.37 -22.56 11.47
CA ASP A 34 -19.43 -21.73 12.21
C ASP A 34 -18.32 -21.35 11.21
N LEU A 35 -18.57 -20.26 10.46
CA LEU A 35 -17.63 -19.76 9.46
C LEU A 35 -16.34 -19.38 10.19
N PRO A 36 -15.18 -19.82 9.71
CA PRO A 36 -13.91 -19.54 10.37
C PRO A 36 -13.69 -18.04 10.45
N ARG A 37 -13.60 -17.52 11.66
CA ARG A 37 -13.33 -16.09 11.88
C ARG A 37 -11.89 -15.77 11.50
N PRO A 38 -11.64 -14.57 10.93
CA PRO A 38 -10.27 -14.15 10.62
C PRO A 38 -9.43 -14.08 11.91
N PRO A 39 -8.14 -14.42 11.85
CA PRO A 39 -7.22 -14.33 13.00
C PRO A 39 -7.13 -12.94 13.65
N ILE A 40 -7.39 -11.91 12.86
CA ILE A 40 -7.47 -10.51 13.29
C ILE A 40 -8.66 -9.83 12.64
N SER A 41 -9.30 -8.89 13.35
CA SER A 41 -10.43 -8.14 12.80
C SER A 41 -10.00 -7.23 11.63
N PRO A 42 -10.90 -6.93 10.66
CA PRO A 42 -10.55 -6.08 9.51
C PRO A 42 -9.95 -4.72 9.89
N ARG A 43 -10.49 -4.05 10.91
CA ARG A 43 -9.95 -2.78 11.40
C ARG A 43 -8.52 -2.93 11.96
N ARG A 44 -8.26 -3.99 12.70
CA ARG A 44 -6.92 -4.31 13.19
C ARG A 44 -5.96 -4.63 12.06
N ALA A 45 -6.40 -5.40 11.08
CA ALA A 45 -5.63 -5.74 9.90
C ALA A 45 -5.20 -4.46 9.14
N PHE A 46 -6.15 -3.53 8.92
CA PHE A 46 -5.86 -2.23 8.33
C PHE A 46 -4.80 -1.46 9.12
N LEU A 47 -5.06 -1.21 10.42
CA LEU A 47 -4.18 -0.37 11.23
C LEU A 47 -2.77 -0.94 11.36
N THR A 48 -2.66 -2.25 11.57
CA THR A 48 -1.35 -2.89 11.70
C THR A 48 -0.56 -2.89 10.40
N SER A 49 -1.22 -3.08 9.24
CA SER A 49 -0.56 -3.02 7.94
C SER A 49 -0.31 -1.58 7.46
N PHE A 50 -1.14 -0.63 7.90
CA PHE A 50 -0.89 0.79 7.66
C PHE A 50 0.33 1.30 8.45
N LEU A 51 0.53 0.83 9.68
CA LEU A 51 1.70 1.20 10.48
C LEU A 51 2.97 0.43 10.08
N LEU A 52 2.80 -0.85 9.72
CA LEU A 52 3.90 -1.73 9.31
C LEU A 52 3.46 -2.55 8.10
N PRO A 53 3.76 -2.09 6.88
CA PRO A 53 3.36 -2.75 5.65
C PRO A 53 3.78 -4.22 5.62
N GLY A 54 2.82 -5.11 5.31
CA GLY A 54 3.03 -6.55 5.33
C GLY A 54 2.64 -7.27 6.63
N TYR A 55 2.58 -6.59 7.78
CA TYR A 55 2.31 -7.26 9.06
C TYR A 55 0.92 -7.89 9.14
N GLY A 56 -0.13 -7.17 8.75
CA GLY A 56 -1.50 -7.70 8.74
C GLY A 56 -1.63 -8.88 7.80
N GLN A 57 -0.99 -8.84 6.63
CA GLN A 57 -0.95 -9.94 5.66
C GLN A 57 -0.30 -11.19 6.25
N ALA A 58 0.82 -11.02 6.96
CA ALA A 58 1.47 -12.15 7.66
C ALA A 58 0.51 -12.78 8.69
N ARG A 59 -0.20 -11.97 9.48
CA ARG A 59 -1.18 -12.43 10.47
C ARG A 59 -2.39 -13.11 9.84
N LEU A 60 -2.72 -12.77 8.60
CA LEU A 60 -3.77 -13.40 7.81
C LEU A 60 -3.29 -14.61 7.01
N GLY A 61 -2.08 -15.13 7.27
CA GLY A 61 -1.53 -16.29 6.58
C GLY A 61 -1.22 -16.06 5.10
N ARG A 62 -0.95 -14.81 4.70
CA ARG A 62 -0.63 -14.41 3.32
C ARG A 62 0.83 -13.97 3.18
N PRO A 63 1.80 -14.91 3.26
CA PRO A 63 3.23 -14.59 3.32
C PRO A 63 3.74 -13.89 2.05
N THR A 64 3.22 -14.24 0.88
CA THR A 64 3.62 -13.61 -0.39
C THR A 64 3.25 -12.14 -0.43
N ALA A 65 2.01 -11.78 -0.04
CA ALA A 65 1.57 -10.39 0.04
C ALA A 65 2.37 -9.63 1.11
N SER A 66 2.62 -10.27 2.26
CA SER A 66 3.47 -9.70 3.32
C SER A 66 4.87 -9.38 2.81
N ALA A 67 5.52 -10.32 2.14
CA ALA A 67 6.87 -10.14 1.58
C ALA A 67 6.89 -9.02 0.52
N PHE A 68 5.86 -8.94 -0.33
CA PHE A 68 5.74 -7.87 -1.33
C PHE A 68 5.74 -6.49 -0.68
N PHE A 69 4.82 -6.23 0.25
CA PHE A 69 4.72 -4.92 0.91
C PHE A 69 5.97 -4.56 1.70
N LEU A 70 6.57 -5.53 2.39
CA LEU A 70 7.82 -5.33 3.11
C LEU A 70 8.97 -5.00 2.16
N THR A 71 9.06 -5.66 1.00
CA THR A 71 10.10 -5.38 -0.01
C THR A 71 9.96 -3.98 -0.56
N VAL A 72 8.73 -3.56 -0.90
CA VAL A 72 8.45 -2.19 -1.37
C VAL A 72 8.81 -1.16 -0.29
N GLU A 73 8.50 -1.44 0.97
CA GLU A 73 8.83 -0.58 2.11
C GLU A 73 10.34 -0.37 2.23
N VAL A 74 11.09 -1.47 2.29
CA VAL A 74 12.55 -1.42 2.44
C VAL A 74 13.20 -0.71 1.25
N ALA A 75 12.80 -1.04 0.02
CA ALA A 75 13.33 -0.40 -1.18
C ALA A 75 13.07 1.12 -1.18
N SER A 76 11.84 1.52 -0.87
CA SER A 76 11.45 2.93 -0.82
C SER A 76 12.19 3.69 0.28
N ALA A 77 12.36 3.10 1.46
CA ALA A 77 13.11 3.69 2.58
C ALA A 77 14.60 3.86 2.24
N LEU A 78 15.22 2.86 1.61
CA LEU A 78 16.61 2.96 1.16
C LEU A 78 16.78 4.06 0.11
N MET A 79 15.87 4.15 -0.86
CA MET A 79 15.90 5.18 -1.88
C MET A 79 15.62 6.57 -1.33
N LEU A 80 14.73 6.69 -0.35
CA LEU A 80 14.52 7.94 0.38
C LEU A 80 15.78 8.37 1.12
N GLY A 81 16.44 7.46 1.84
CA GLY A 81 17.71 7.74 2.51
C GLY A 81 18.78 8.23 1.53
N LYS A 82 18.92 7.55 0.39
CA LYS A 82 19.83 7.97 -0.69
C LYS A 82 19.50 9.37 -1.20
N THR A 83 18.23 9.66 -1.49
CA THR A 83 17.84 10.97 -2.05
C THR A 83 17.99 12.11 -1.04
N ILE A 84 17.79 11.86 0.26
CA ILE A 84 18.10 12.82 1.33
C ILE A 84 19.60 13.16 1.31
N HIS A 85 20.46 12.16 1.22
CA HIS A 85 21.90 12.33 1.10
C HIS A 85 22.26 13.14 -0.15
N ASP A 86 21.73 12.75 -1.32
CA ASP A 86 21.99 13.41 -2.61
C ASP A 86 21.57 14.90 -2.60
N VAL A 87 20.44 15.24 -1.99
CA VAL A 87 20.01 16.64 -1.78
C VAL A 87 20.99 17.39 -0.88
N GLY A 88 21.48 16.74 0.17
CA GLY A 88 22.49 17.30 1.08
C GLY A 88 23.80 17.62 0.35
N VAL A 89 24.28 16.69 -0.47
CA VAL A 89 25.48 16.87 -1.30
C VAL A 89 25.27 17.99 -2.31
N ALA A 90 24.17 17.96 -3.07
CA ALA A 90 23.88 19.00 -4.07
C ALA A 90 23.79 20.42 -3.46
N ARG A 91 23.22 20.54 -2.25
CA ARG A 91 23.19 21.83 -1.53
C ARG A 91 24.59 22.32 -1.13
N ARG A 92 25.44 21.40 -0.66
CA ARG A 92 26.77 21.75 -0.16
C ARG A 92 27.66 22.28 -1.27
N TYR A 93 27.60 21.68 -2.45
CA TYR A 93 28.46 21.99 -3.58
C TYR A 93 27.79 22.88 -4.66
N LEU A 94 26.61 23.44 -4.37
CA LEU A 94 25.87 24.28 -5.32
C LEU A 94 26.62 25.56 -5.71
N ALA A 95 27.42 26.10 -4.77
CA ALA A 95 28.21 27.33 -4.99
C ALA A 95 29.60 27.04 -5.55
N ASP A 96 29.98 25.78 -5.71
CA ASP A 96 31.29 25.44 -6.23
C ASP A 96 31.42 25.82 -7.70
N SER A 97 32.57 26.34 -8.04
CA SER A 97 32.96 26.69 -9.41
C SER A 97 34.24 25.95 -9.79
N VAL A 98 34.36 25.66 -11.07
CA VAL A 98 35.54 25.02 -11.66
C VAL A 98 36.20 25.96 -12.64
N PRO A 99 37.53 25.95 -12.79
CA PRO A 99 38.20 26.72 -13.83
C PRO A 99 37.67 26.36 -15.21
N ALA A 100 37.17 27.35 -15.96
CA ALA A 100 36.69 27.15 -17.32
C ALA A 100 37.81 27.43 -18.33
N THR A 101 38.55 28.56 -18.13
CA THR A 101 39.70 28.93 -18.96
C THR A 101 40.84 29.36 -18.09
N TYR A 102 42.04 29.17 -18.58
CA TYR A 102 43.26 29.67 -17.96
C TYR A 102 43.85 30.83 -18.78
N ALA A 103 44.37 31.84 -18.08
CA ALA A 103 45.02 32.96 -18.74
C ALA A 103 46.25 32.49 -19.50
N VAL A 104 46.36 32.92 -20.76
CA VAL A 104 47.47 32.58 -21.65
C VAL A 104 48.30 33.86 -21.91
N ASP A 105 49.60 33.71 -21.87
CA ASP A 105 50.50 34.80 -22.27
C ASP A 105 50.42 34.97 -23.79
N ALA A 106 50.10 36.19 -24.24
CA ALA A 106 49.88 36.50 -25.65
C ALA A 106 51.16 36.39 -26.49
N THR A 107 52.35 36.49 -25.86
CA THR A 107 53.61 36.45 -26.55
C THR A 107 54.16 35.04 -26.72
N THR A 108 53.97 34.21 -25.66
CA THR A 108 54.55 32.84 -25.62
C THR A 108 53.53 31.76 -25.91
N GLY A 109 52.24 32.06 -25.85
CA GLY A 109 51.14 31.07 -25.97
C GLY A 109 51.05 30.09 -24.81
N GLN A 110 51.80 30.31 -23.73
CA GLN A 110 51.79 29.43 -22.56
C GLN A 110 50.83 29.89 -21.49
N VAL A 111 50.31 28.91 -20.68
CA VAL A 111 49.48 29.22 -19.52
C VAL A 111 50.24 30.04 -18.52
N ARG A 112 49.71 31.23 -18.18
CA ARG A 112 50.29 32.13 -17.20
C ARG A 112 50.22 31.50 -15.81
N ARG A 113 51.35 31.52 -15.10
CA ARG A 113 51.44 31.03 -13.72
C ARG A 113 51.65 32.17 -12.75
N ASP A 114 51.13 32.04 -11.56
CA ASP A 114 51.36 32.98 -10.48
C ASP A 114 52.73 32.76 -9.80
N SER A 115 53.03 33.55 -8.76
CA SER A 115 54.30 33.48 -8.01
C SER A 115 54.50 32.15 -7.27
N THR A 116 53.48 31.35 -7.10
CA THR A 116 53.52 30.01 -6.47
C THR A 116 53.63 28.89 -7.51
N GLY A 117 53.57 29.20 -8.81
CA GLY A 117 53.61 28.24 -9.93
C GLY A 117 52.23 27.70 -10.31
N ALA A 118 51.15 28.14 -9.66
CA ALA A 118 49.79 27.75 -9.99
C ALA A 118 49.29 28.43 -11.26
N ALA A 119 48.49 27.75 -12.07
CA ALA A 119 47.89 28.32 -13.28
C ALA A 119 46.85 29.38 -12.91
N VAL A 120 46.98 30.58 -13.52
CA VAL A 120 46.06 31.69 -13.32
C VAL A 120 44.77 31.42 -14.06
N VAL A 121 43.64 31.31 -13.33
CA VAL A 121 42.32 31.10 -13.92
C VAL A 121 41.83 32.44 -14.50
N GLU A 122 41.40 32.40 -15.76
CA GLU A 122 40.83 33.55 -16.46
C GLU A 122 39.32 33.64 -16.27
N SER A 123 38.65 32.51 -16.35
CA SER A 123 37.19 32.44 -16.12
C SER A 123 36.80 31.20 -15.35
N TRP A 124 35.67 31.29 -14.61
CA TRP A 124 35.11 30.23 -13.83
C TRP A 124 33.78 29.77 -14.44
N ALA A 125 33.53 28.47 -14.48
CA ALA A 125 32.25 27.89 -14.85
C ALA A 125 31.55 27.33 -13.60
N PRO A 126 30.23 27.24 -13.62
CA PRO A 126 29.50 26.52 -12.57
C PRO A 126 30.02 25.08 -12.43
N GLY A 127 30.13 24.61 -11.21
CA GLY A 127 30.44 23.21 -10.93
C GLY A 127 29.36 22.28 -11.44
N GLN A 128 29.53 20.98 -11.23
CA GLN A 128 28.58 19.96 -11.67
C GLN A 128 27.21 20.00 -10.93
N TYR A 129 27.15 20.70 -9.78
CA TYR A 129 25.94 20.84 -8.97
C TYR A 129 25.23 22.14 -9.30
N THR A 130 24.21 22.06 -10.15
CA THR A 130 23.40 23.20 -10.59
C THR A 130 22.10 23.30 -9.78
N THR A 131 21.44 24.46 -9.87
CA THR A 131 20.09 24.65 -9.29
C THR A 131 19.06 23.67 -9.85
N ASP A 132 19.18 23.31 -11.12
CA ASP A 132 18.27 22.37 -11.77
C ASP A 132 18.51 20.95 -11.27
N LEU A 133 19.77 20.54 -11.09
CA LEU A 133 20.09 19.26 -10.47
C LEU A 133 19.55 19.18 -9.03
N LEU A 134 19.74 20.26 -8.24
CA LEU A 134 19.20 20.33 -6.89
C LEU A 134 17.66 20.21 -6.87
N ARG A 135 16.98 20.87 -7.81
CA ARG A 135 15.52 20.76 -7.97
C ARG A 135 15.11 19.34 -8.31
N ALA A 136 15.76 18.71 -9.29
CA ALA A 136 15.50 17.32 -9.67
C ALA A 136 15.68 16.35 -8.49
N ARG A 137 16.75 16.53 -7.67
CA ARG A 137 16.97 15.69 -6.48
C ARG A 137 15.89 15.89 -5.40
N ARG A 138 15.35 17.11 -5.24
CA ARG A 138 14.23 17.37 -4.33
C ARG A 138 12.95 16.68 -4.80
N LEU A 139 12.61 16.79 -6.07
CA LEU A 139 11.46 16.09 -6.64
C LEU A 139 11.58 14.58 -6.44
N GLN A 140 12.74 14.00 -6.76
CA GLN A 140 12.98 12.56 -6.54
C GLN A 140 12.81 12.15 -5.07
N ARG A 141 13.21 12.99 -4.11
CA ARG A 141 12.96 12.72 -2.68
C ARG A 141 11.46 12.73 -2.36
N GLU A 142 10.71 13.68 -2.91
CA GLU A 142 9.26 13.81 -2.73
C GLU A 142 8.53 12.60 -3.32
N ASP A 143 8.96 12.09 -4.47
CA ASP A 143 8.42 10.88 -5.08
C ASP A 143 8.59 9.66 -4.16
N TRP A 144 9.75 9.50 -3.50
CA TRP A 144 9.98 8.39 -2.58
C TRP A 144 9.18 8.52 -1.27
N ILE A 145 8.95 9.76 -0.79
CA ILE A 145 8.03 10.00 0.33
C ILE A 145 6.60 9.60 -0.05
N ALA A 146 6.17 9.97 -1.25
CA ALA A 146 4.86 9.59 -1.76
C ALA A 146 4.74 8.07 -1.94
N ALA A 147 5.77 7.41 -2.46
CA ALA A 147 5.81 5.95 -2.63
C ALA A 147 5.67 5.21 -1.29
N LEU A 148 6.40 5.64 -0.25
CA LEU A 148 6.25 5.12 1.11
C LEU A 148 4.83 5.28 1.62
N PHE A 149 4.29 6.50 1.59
CA PHE A 149 2.92 6.76 2.05
C PHE A 149 1.90 5.90 1.32
N PHE A 150 2.04 5.77 0.01
CA PHE A 150 1.14 4.96 -0.81
C PHE A 150 1.22 3.47 -0.45
N ASN A 151 2.44 2.95 -0.20
CA ASN A 151 2.64 1.57 0.25
C ASN A 151 1.91 1.29 1.57
N HIS A 152 1.97 2.20 2.54
CA HIS A 152 1.24 2.09 3.82
C HIS A 152 -0.28 2.03 3.61
N VAL A 153 -0.83 2.95 2.79
CA VAL A 153 -2.28 3.01 2.49
C VAL A 153 -2.75 1.74 1.80
N VAL A 154 -2.03 1.30 0.76
CA VAL A 154 -2.41 0.11 -0.03
C VAL A 154 -2.27 -1.17 0.80
N ALA A 155 -1.19 -1.30 1.59
CA ALA A 155 -1.02 -2.43 2.50
C ALA A 155 -2.15 -2.51 3.54
N GLY A 156 -2.53 -1.37 4.12
CA GLY A 156 -3.67 -1.30 5.05
C GLY A 156 -4.98 -1.70 4.39
N ALA A 157 -5.29 -1.13 3.23
CA ALA A 157 -6.51 -1.41 2.49
C ALA A 157 -6.60 -2.89 2.06
N GLU A 158 -5.51 -3.45 1.56
CA GLU A 158 -5.42 -4.86 1.16
C GLU A 158 -5.65 -5.80 2.36
N ALA A 159 -5.01 -5.52 3.51
CA ALA A 159 -5.20 -6.31 4.72
C ALA A 159 -6.63 -6.21 5.25
N TYR A 160 -7.27 -5.04 5.16
CA TYR A 160 -8.67 -4.86 5.52
C TYR A 160 -9.59 -5.73 4.69
N VAL A 161 -9.45 -5.65 3.35
CA VAL A 161 -10.27 -6.44 2.41
C VAL A 161 -10.04 -7.92 2.62
N SER A 162 -8.79 -8.36 2.79
CA SER A 162 -8.43 -9.76 3.02
C SER A 162 -9.03 -10.32 4.32
N ALA A 163 -9.04 -9.51 5.39
CA ALA A 163 -9.68 -9.91 6.64
C ALA A 163 -11.21 -9.90 6.56
N HIS A 164 -11.79 -9.02 5.75
CA HIS A 164 -13.24 -8.91 5.55
C HIS A 164 -13.80 -10.05 4.70
N LEU A 165 -12.99 -10.50 3.73
CA LEU A 165 -13.36 -11.61 2.82
C LEU A 165 -12.76 -12.95 3.28
N TRP A 166 -12.40 -13.10 4.54
CA TRP A 166 -11.73 -14.28 5.07
C TRP A 166 -12.54 -15.57 4.93
N ASP A 167 -13.84 -15.43 5.06
CA ASP A 167 -14.83 -16.53 5.00
C ASP A 167 -15.34 -16.79 3.57
N VAL A 168 -14.95 -15.97 2.59
CA VAL A 168 -15.31 -16.20 1.19
C VAL A 168 -14.34 -17.22 0.58
N PRO A 169 -14.80 -18.43 0.23
CA PRO A 169 -13.96 -19.45 -0.38
C PRO A 169 -13.63 -19.05 -1.84
N ALA A 170 -12.59 -18.26 -2.00
CA ALA A 170 -12.05 -17.91 -3.30
C ALA A 170 -10.78 -18.72 -3.57
N ALA A 171 -10.77 -19.51 -4.60
CA ALA A 171 -9.59 -20.20 -5.09
C ALA A 171 -9.17 -19.61 -6.45
N VAL A 172 -7.94 -19.13 -6.51
CA VAL A 172 -7.30 -18.75 -7.78
C VAL A 172 -6.24 -19.79 -8.09
N SER A 173 -6.37 -20.48 -9.21
CA SER A 173 -5.35 -21.39 -9.70
C SER A 173 -4.76 -20.89 -11.01
N ILE A 174 -3.44 -20.98 -11.11
CA ILE A 174 -2.70 -20.68 -12.33
C ILE A 174 -2.12 -22.01 -12.82
N SER A 175 -2.46 -22.41 -14.02
CA SER A 175 -1.90 -23.60 -14.66
C SER A 175 -1.21 -23.21 -15.97
N ALA A 176 -0.02 -23.78 -16.20
CA ALA A 176 0.66 -23.65 -17.48
C ALA A 176 -0.07 -24.50 -18.54
N ASP A 177 -0.36 -23.90 -19.69
CA ASP A 177 -0.88 -24.65 -20.84
C ASP A 177 0.29 -25.35 -21.57
N PRO A 178 0.25 -26.66 -21.80
CA PRO A 178 1.29 -27.37 -22.55
C PRO A 178 1.49 -26.86 -23.99
N ARG A 179 0.52 -26.09 -24.52
CA ARG A 179 0.59 -25.48 -25.86
C ARG A 179 1.20 -24.07 -25.88
N GLY A 180 1.73 -23.62 -24.73
CA GLY A 180 2.31 -22.28 -24.56
C GLY A 180 1.24 -21.28 -24.14
N GLY A 181 1.28 -20.90 -22.88
CA GLY A 181 0.36 -19.96 -22.25
C GLY A 181 0.14 -20.26 -20.77
N ALA A 182 -0.63 -19.42 -20.08
CA ALA A 182 -1.06 -19.67 -18.71
C ALA A 182 -2.57 -19.46 -18.61
N THR A 183 -3.25 -20.41 -18.00
CA THR A 183 -4.68 -20.29 -17.69
C THR A 183 -4.83 -19.89 -16.24
N VAL A 184 -5.54 -18.78 -16.01
CA VAL A 184 -5.91 -18.30 -14.68
C VAL A 184 -7.39 -18.64 -14.44
N VAL A 185 -7.67 -19.47 -13.46
CA VAL A 185 -9.04 -19.81 -13.05
C VAL A 185 -9.30 -19.24 -11.67
N ALA A 186 -10.28 -18.35 -11.59
CA ALA A 186 -10.82 -17.85 -10.32
C ALA A 186 -12.17 -18.54 -10.07
N SER A 187 -12.27 -19.28 -8.97
CA SER A 187 -13.53 -19.89 -8.54
C SER A 187 -14.00 -19.25 -7.23
N LEU A 188 -15.25 -18.77 -7.23
CA LEU A 188 -15.97 -18.31 -6.05
C LEU A 188 -17.05 -19.36 -5.75
N ARG A 189 -17.13 -19.85 -4.52
CA ARG A 189 -18.24 -20.70 -4.06
C ARG A 189 -19.10 -19.84 -3.11
N TRP A 190 -20.33 -19.65 -3.51
CA TRP A 190 -21.40 -19.04 -2.68
C TRP A 190 -22.15 -20.10 -1.88
#